data_1b79f0578c7a47a6ffa3e53984aba159
#
_entry.id   1b79f0578c7a47a6ffa3e53984aba159
#
_cell.length_a   1.000
_cell.length_b   1.000
_cell.length_c   1.000
_cell.angle_alpha   90.00
_cell.angle_beta   90.00
_cell.angle_gamma   90.00
#
_symmetry.space_group_name_H-M   'P 1'
#
loop_
_entity.id
_entity.type
_entity.pdbx_description
1 polymer ?
#
loop_
_entity_poly.entity_id
_entity_poly.type
_entity_poly.pdbx_seq_one_letter_code
_entity_poly.pdbx_strand_id
1 'polypeptide(L)'
;MKSVELLAPAKNLEIAIAAINSGADAIYIGAQSFGARKNAPNPLSDIEKLVNYAHKFYVKIHVVINTILNDSELSEAVTLINKLYDIGVDAIIVQDMGLIEMAAEGKLPPIQLHASTKCNNRTLEKAKFFEEVGVSRVILARELSVDKISEICNSVSCEVETFIHGAL
;
A
#
# COMPACT_ATOMS: atom_id res chain seq x y z
N MET A 1 2.43 16.42 17.94
CA MET A 1 1.36 15.47 17.60
C MET A 1 1.77 14.80 16.29
N LYS A 2 1.72 13.47 16.19
CA LYS A 2 1.85 12.80 14.89
C LYS A 2 0.63 13.24 14.05
N SER A 3 0.85 13.72 12.83
CA SER A 3 -0.25 14.02 11.90
C SER A 3 -0.90 12.68 11.49
N VAL A 4 -2.22 12.65 11.41
CA VAL A 4 -2.98 11.51 10.90
C VAL A 4 -3.13 11.70 9.40
N GLU A 5 -2.80 10.68 8.60
CA GLU A 5 -2.97 10.67 7.15
C GLU A 5 -4.32 10.06 6.80
N LEU A 6 -5.13 10.77 6.03
CA LEU A 6 -6.41 10.28 5.50
C LEU A 6 -6.17 9.60 4.15
N LEU A 7 -6.21 8.26 4.14
CA LEU A 7 -6.07 7.45 2.94
C LEU A 7 -7.43 7.10 2.35
N ALA A 8 -7.66 7.46 1.09
CA ALA A 8 -8.92 7.16 0.38
C ALA A 8 -8.74 6.08 -0.71
N PRO A 9 -9.72 5.16 -0.85
CA PRO A 9 -9.74 4.20 -1.95
C PRO A 9 -10.17 4.85 -3.26
N ALA A 10 -9.53 4.46 -4.37
CA ALA A 10 -10.00 4.84 -5.69
C ALA A 10 -10.11 3.63 -6.63
N LYS A 11 -11.21 3.57 -7.38
CA LYS A 11 -11.41 2.55 -8.40
C LYS A 11 -10.66 2.91 -9.69
N ASN A 12 -10.63 4.18 -10.04
CA ASN A 12 -10.06 4.72 -11.27
C ASN A 12 -9.55 6.16 -11.07
N LEU A 13 -8.96 6.72 -12.10
CA LEU A 13 -8.40 8.07 -12.11
C LEU A 13 -9.42 9.15 -11.70
N GLU A 14 -10.64 9.08 -12.21
CA GLU A 14 -11.70 10.07 -11.92
C GLU A 14 -12.05 10.10 -10.42
N ILE A 15 -12.27 8.91 -9.83
CA ILE A 15 -12.56 8.79 -8.38
C ILE A 15 -11.37 9.23 -7.55
N ALA A 16 -10.13 8.93 -7.99
CA ALA A 16 -8.94 9.37 -7.30
C ALA A 16 -8.83 10.90 -7.25
N ILE A 17 -9.04 11.57 -8.38
CA ILE A 17 -9.07 13.04 -8.46
C ILE A 17 -10.17 13.63 -7.56
N ALA A 18 -11.35 13.04 -7.55
CA ALA A 18 -12.44 13.48 -6.67
C ALA A 18 -12.06 13.36 -5.18
N ALA A 19 -11.40 12.25 -4.79
CA ALA A 19 -10.93 12.06 -3.41
C ALA A 19 -9.85 13.07 -3.01
N ILE A 20 -8.88 13.35 -3.89
CA ILE A 20 -7.86 14.39 -3.68
C ILE A 20 -8.53 15.76 -3.47
N ASN A 21 -9.45 16.14 -4.34
CA ASN A 21 -10.17 17.41 -4.24
C ASN A 21 -11.07 17.50 -3.01
N SER A 22 -11.40 16.36 -2.39
CA SER A 22 -12.17 16.26 -1.15
C SER A 22 -11.31 16.23 0.11
N GLY A 23 -9.98 16.33 -0.01
CA GLY A 23 -9.06 16.47 1.12
C GLY A 23 -8.40 15.15 1.56
N ALA A 24 -8.31 14.14 0.71
CA ALA A 24 -7.49 12.97 0.99
C ALA A 24 -5.99 13.34 0.98
N ASP A 25 -5.23 12.82 1.94
CA ASP A 25 -3.77 12.97 2.04
C ASP A 25 -3.04 11.90 1.23
N ALA A 26 -3.69 10.77 0.99
CA ALA A 26 -3.17 9.69 0.16
C ALA A 26 -4.30 8.94 -0.55
N ILE A 27 -3.98 8.32 -1.68
CA ILE A 27 -4.90 7.49 -2.46
C ILE A 27 -4.32 6.09 -2.59
N TYR A 28 -5.13 5.05 -2.36
CA TYR A 28 -4.75 3.71 -2.79
C TYR A 28 -5.59 3.26 -3.99
N ILE A 29 -4.89 2.73 -5.00
CA ILE A 29 -5.47 2.34 -6.29
C ILE A 29 -4.86 1.02 -6.77
N GLY A 30 -5.65 0.18 -7.42
CA GLY A 30 -5.15 -1.05 -8.05
C GLY A 30 -4.53 -0.77 -9.42
N ALA A 31 -3.40 -1.40 -9.73
CA ALA A 31 -2.87 -1.45 -11.09
C ALA A 31 -3.62 -2.49 -11.95
N GLN A 32 -3.28 -2.59 -13.23
CA GLN A 32 -3.90 -3.50 -14.19
C GLN A 32 -3.69 -4.99 -13.82
N SER A 33 -2.63 -5.32 -13.08
CA SER A 33 -2.27 -6.68 -12.67
C SER A 33 -1.98 -6.75 -11.17
N PHE A 34 -2.09 -7.95 -10.59
CA PHE A 34 -1.72 -8.29 -9.20
C PHE A 34 -2.51 -7.57 -8.09
N GLY A 35 -3.57 -6.83 -8.42
CA GLY A 35 -4.53 -6.33 -7.43
C GLY A 35 -5.65 -7.33 -7.17
N ALA A 36 -6.14 -7.40 -5.92
CA ALA A 36 -7.24 -8.30 -5.55
C ALA A 36 -8.56 -8.03 -6.28
N ARG A 37 -8.72 -6.87 -6.85
CA ARG A 37 -9.90 -6.49 -7.64
C ARG A 37 -9.60 -6.63 -9.12
N LYS A 38 -9.87 -7.80 -9.69
CA LYS A 38 -9.70 -8.10 -11.13
C LYS A 38 -10.44 -7.16 -12.09
N ASN A 39 -11.36 -6.34 -11.60
CA ASN A 39 -12.27 -5.51 -12.39
C ASN A 39 -11.95 -3.99 -12.36
N ALA A 40 -10.78 -3.58 -11.92
CA ALA A 40 -10.35 -2.18 -11.96
C ALA A 40 -8.99 -2.07 -12.67
N PRO A 41 -8.95 -2.29 -14.00
CA PRO A 41 -7.72 -2.17 -14.76
C PRO A 41 -7.37 -0.68 -14.90
N ASN A 42 -6.46 -0.17 -14.07
CA ASN A 42 -5.88 1.12 -14.30
C ASN A 42 -4.56 0.92 -15.07
N PRO A 43 -4.49 1.35 -16.32
CA PRO A 43 -3.26 1.28 -17.09
C PRO A 43 -2.19 2.19 -16.46
N LEU A 44 -0.92 1.88 -16.67
CA LEU A 44 0.20 2.68 -16.15
C LEU A 44 0.10 4.16 -16.53
N SER A 45 -0.42 4.46 -17.73
CA SER A 45 -0.64 5.85 -18.18
C SER A 45 -1.63 6.63 -17.32
N ASP A 46 -2.62 5.97 -16.72
CA ASP A 46 -3.57 6.63 -15.82
C ASP A 46 -2.99 6.76 -14.40
N ILE A 47 -2.17 5.79 -13.96
CA ILE A 47 -1.39 5.92 -12.72
C ILE A 47 -0.42 7.10 -12.83
N GLU A 48 0.29 7.25 -13.96
CA GLU A 48 1.19 8.37 -14.21
C GLU A 48 0.48 9.73 -14.17
N LYS A 49 -0.70 9.83 -14.83
CA LYS A 49 -1.52 11.04 -14.77
C LYS A 49 -1.95 11.34 -13.33
N LEU A 50 -2.31 10.29 -12.57
CA LEU A 50 -2.73 10.44 -11.18
C LEU A 50 -1.58 10.94 -10.30
N VAL A 51 -0.37 10.36 -10.41
CA VAL A 51 0.81 10.79 -9.66
C VAL A 51 1.14 12.25 -9.99
N ASN A 52 1.18 12.60 -11.28
CA ASN A 52 1.44 13.98 -11.71
C ASN A 52 0.38 14.99 -11.22
N TYR A 53 -0.86 14.55 -11.03
CA TYR A 53 -1.91 15.39 -10.45
C TYR A 53 -1.77 15.49 -8.93
N ALA A 54 -1.66 14.35 -8.24
CA ALA A 54 -1.64 14.24 -6.79
C ALA A 54 -0.46 14.98 -6.14
N HIS A 55 0.73 14.84 -6.72
CA HIS A 55 1.94 15.48 -6.18
C HIS A 55 1.90 17.01 -6.21
N LYS A 56 1.07 17.63 -7.06
CA LYS A 56 0.83 19.09 -7.02
C LYS A 56 0.15 19.55 -5.72
N PHE A 57 -0.54 18.63 -5.06
CA PHE A 57 -1.26 18.84 -3.81
C PHE A 57 -0.60 18.13 -2.62
N TYR A 58 0.61 17.58 -2.80
CA TYR A 58 1.34 16.78 -1.80
C TYR A 58 0.58 15.52 -1.36
N VAL A 59 -0.31 14.99 -2.20
CA VAL A 59 -1.06 13.76 -1.95
C VAL A 59 -0.27 12.57 -2.48
N LYS A 60 -0.12 11.52 -1.64
CA LYS A 60 0.62 10.31 -1.97
C LYS A 60 -0.22 9.31 -2.76
N ILE A 61 0.44 8.52 -3.60
CA ILE A 61 -0.20 7.44 -4.36
C ILE A 61 0.38 6.10 -3.94
N HIS A 62 -0.49 5.22 -3.42
CA HIS A 62 -0.14 3.86 -3.04
C HIS A 62 -0.78 2.87 -4.01
N VAL A 63 0.03 2.06 -4.68
CA VAL A 63 -0.47 1.08 -5.65
C VAL A 63 -0.57 -0.31 -5.03
N VAL A 64 -1.69 -0.98 -5.28
CA VAL A 64 -2.00 -2.29 -4.67
C VAL A 64 -1.46 -3.43 -5.54
N ILE A 65 -0.55 -4.24 -4.98
CA ILE A 65 -0.01 -5.49 -5.52
C ILE A 65 -0.15 -6.54 -4.42
N ASN A 66 -1.39 -6.87 -4.04
CA ASN A 66 -1.69 -7.67 -2.85
C ASN A 66 -2.35 -9.02 -3.17
N THR A 67 -1.86 -9.69 -4.19
CA THR A 67 -2.12 -11.11 -4.47
C THR A 67 -0.92 -11.95 -4.06
N ILE A 68 -1.15 -13.24 -3.74
CA ILE A 68 -0.09 -14.22 -3.64
C ILE A 68 0.33 -14.55 -5.07
N LEU A 69 1.63 -14.58 -5.30
CA LEU A 69 2.25 -14.78 -6.60
C LEU A 69 2.84 -16.19 -6.69
N ASN A 70 2.81 -16.76 -7.90
CA ASN A 70 3.61 -17.92 -8.24
C ASN A 70 4.91 -17.48 -8.95
N ASP A 71 5.86 -18.39 -9.10
CA ASP A 71 7.21 -18.08 -9.61
C ASP A 71 7.19 -17.37 -10.96
N SER A 72 6.24 -17.71 -11.84
CA SER A 72 6.10 -17.07 -13.15
C SER A 72 5.58 -15.63 -13.08
N GLU A 73 4.78 -15.32 -12.06
CA GLU A 73 4.20 -13.98 -11.84
C GLU A 73 5.16 -13.05 -11.11
N LEU A 74 6.11 -13.58 -10.34
CA LEU A 74 7.05 -12.80 -9.55
C LEU A 74 7.89 -11.86 -10.42
N SER A 75 8.43 -12.35 -11.54
CA SER A 75 9.22 -11.53 -12.47
C SER A 75 8.41 -10.42 -13.14
N GLU A 76 7.14 -10.68 -13.44
CA GLU A 76 6.23 -9.67 -13.98
C GLU A 76 5.87 -8.61 -12.93
N ALA A 77 5.66 -9.03 -11.68
CA ALA A 77 5.40 -8.12 -10.56
C ALA A 77 6.61 -7.20 -10.30
N VAL A 78 7.84 -7.74 -10.31
CA VAL A 78 9.06 -6.93 -10.20
C VAL A 78 9.17 -5.92 -11.34
N THR A 79 8.87 -6.34 -12.56
CA THR A 79 8.86 -5.43 -13.72
C THR A 79 7.83 -4.31 -13.55
N LEU A 80 6.65 -4.63 -13.04
CA LEU A 80 5.61 -3.64 -12.75
C LEU A 80 6.06 -2.66 -11.65
N ILE A 81 6.65 -3.17 -10.57
CA ILE A 81 7.14 -2.36 -9.45
C ILE A 81 8.21 -1.35 -9.93
N ASN A 82 9.14 -1.77 -10.77
CA ASN A 82 10.13 -0.84 -11.36
C ASN A 82 9.46 0.27 -12.15
N LYS A 83 8.48 -0.05 -13.00
CA LYS A 83 7.72 0.96 -13.77
C LYS A 83 6.94 1.90 -12.86
N LEU A 84 6.34 1.40 -11.79
CA LEU A 84 5.62 2.23 -10.81
C LEU A 84 6.57 3.18 -10.06
N TYR A 85 7.76 2.69 -9.71
CA TYR A 85 8.82 3.52 -9.13
C TYR A 85 9.26 4.63 -10.09
N ASP A 86 9.50 4.31 -11.36
CA ASP A 86 9.91 5.30 -12.38
C ASP A 86 8.83 6.37 -12.62
N ILE A 87 7.55 6.02 -12.49
CA ILE A 87 6.41 6.95 -12.54
C ILE A 87 6.37 7.86 -11.31
N GLY A 88 7.00 7.47 -10.19
CA GLY A 88 7.00 8.23 -8.95
C GLY A 88 5.89 7.83 -7.96
N VAL A 89 5.41 6.58 -8.02
CA VAL A 89 4.49 6.03 -7.01
C VAL A 89 5.18 6.01 -5.65
N ASP A 90 4.49 6.46 -4.59
CA ASP A 90 5.08 6.64 -3.26
C ASP A 90 5.24 5.33 -2.49
N ALA A 91 4.29 4.40 -2.65
CA ALA A 91 4.33 3.10 -1.97
C ALA A 91 3.59 2.01 -2.73
N ILE A 92 3.94 0.75 -2.46
CA ILE A 92 3.17 -0.41 -2.89
C ILE A 92 2.61 -1.17 -1.70
N ILE A 93 1.34 -1.58 -1.81
CA ILE A 93 0.66 -2.39 -0.80
C ILE A 93 0.78 -3.85 -1.21
N VAL A 94 1.52 -4.64 -0.45
CA VAL A 94 1.92 -6.02 -0.79
C VAL A 94 1.33 -7.05 0.16
N GLN A 95 1.21 -8.28 -0.32
CA GLN A 95 0.85 -9.46 0.50
C GLN A 95 1.91 -10.56 0.36
N ASP A 96 2.52 -10.70 -0.80
CA ASP A 96 3.43 -11.78 -1.13
C ASP A 96 4.75 -11.65 -0.38
N MET A 97 5.16 -12.73 0.30
CA MET A 97 6.37 -12.74 1.11
C MET A 97 7.64 -12.75 0.25
N GLY A 98 7.57 -13.29 -0.97
CA GLY A 98 8.68 -13.27 -1.91
C GLY A 98 9.04 -11.85 -2.35
N LEU A 99 8.03 -10.97 -2.55
CA LEU A 99 8.28 -9.55 -2.84
C LEU A 99 8.89 -8.83 -1.63
N ILE A 100 8.45 -9.14 -0.41
CA ILE A 100 9.01 -8.55 0.82
C ILE A 100 10.46 -8.96 1.00
N GLU A 101 10.78 -10.25 0.80
CA GLU A 101 12.14 -10.76 0.85
C GLU A 101 13.03 -10.11 -0.21
N MET A 102 12.55 -10.01 -1.44
CA MET A 102 13.31 -9.35 -2.52
C MET A 102 13.61 -7.88 -2.21
N ALA A 103 12.68 -7.18 -1.54
CA ALA A 103 12.92 -5.81 -1.10
C ALA A 103 13.96 -5.75 0.03
N ALA A 104 13.88 -6.64 1.03
CA ALA A 104 14.85 -6.74 2.11
C ALA A 104 16.27 -7.03 1.60
N GLU A 105 16.39 -7.81 0.52
CA GLU A 105 17.66 -8.11 -0.16
C GLU A 105 18.13 -6.99 -1.12
N GLY A 106 17.37 -5.89 -1.26
CA GLY A 106 17.71 -4.79 -2.18
C GLY A 106 17.51 -5.13 -3.68
N LYS A 107 16.71 -6.13 -4.00
CA LYS A 107 16.39 -6.56 -5.38
C LYS A 107 15.24 -5.77 -6.00
N LEU A 108 14.55 -4.95 -5.21
CA LEU A 108 13.54 -4.01 -5.68
C LEU A 108 14.06 -2.57 -5.62
N PRO A 109 13.47 -1.63 -6.38
CA PRO A 109 13.79 -0.22 -6.24
C PRO A 109 13.41 0.27 -4.82
N PRO A 110 13.98 1.39 -4.33
CA PRO A 110 13.73 1.89 -2.97
C PRO A 110 12.35 2.54 -2.85
N ILE A 111 11.29 1.77 -3.16
CA ILE A 111 9.90 2.15 -2.98
C ILE A 111 9.40 1.66 -1.61
N GLN A 112 8.54 2.44 -0.96
CA GLN A 112 7.99 2.04 0.33
C GLN A 112 7.07 0.82 0.18
N LEU A 113 7.20 -0.13 1.13
CA LEU A 113 6.33 -1.30 1.23
C LEU A 113 5.34 -1.14 2.37
N HIS A 114 4.06 -1.37 2.08
CA HIS A 114 2.99 -1.43 3.08
C HIS A 114 2.44 -2.86 3.14
N ALA A 115 2.51 -3.51 4.31
CA ALA A 115 1.97 -4.85 4.50
C ALA A 115 0.44 -4.81 4.50
N SER A 116 -0.18 -5.43 3.49
CA SER A 116 -1.63 -5.49 3.32
C SER A 116 -2.34 -6.13 4.52
N THR A 117 -3.61 -5.78 4.78
CA THR A 117 -4.49 -6.51 5.70
C THR A 117 -4.57 -8.00 5.38
N LYS A 118 -4.36 -8.38 4.13
CA LYS A 118 -4.33 -9.78 3.69
C LYS A 118 -3.18 -10.59 4.27
N CYS A 119 -2.16 -9.93 4.81
CA CYS A 119 -1.11 -10.59 5.60
C CYS A 119 -1.62 -11.03 6.99
N ASN A 120 -2.90 -10.78 7.33
CA ASN A 120 -3.50 -11.10 8.62
C ASN A 120 -2.77 -10.42 9.80
N ASN A 121 -2.64 -9.11 9.76
CA ASN A 121 -1.89 -8.29 10.71
C ASN A 121 -2.72 -8.06 11.99
N ARG A 122 -2.71 -9.03 12.92
CA ARG A 122 -3.53 -9.05 14.15
C ARG A 122 -2.73 -8.99 15.43
N THR A 123 -1.45 -9.26 15.39
CA THR A 123 -0.62 -9.38 16.59
C THR A 123 0.57 -8.43 16.56
N LEU A 124 1.04 -8.08 17.75
CA LEU A 124 2.22 -7.24 17.91
C LEU A 124 3.46 -7.90 17.30
N GLU A 125 3.62 -9.21 17.51
CA GLU A 125 4.76 -9.98 16.99
C GLU A 125 4.83 -9.90 15.47
N LYS A 126 3.66 -9.94 14.81
CA LYS A 126 3.60 -9.84 13.35
C LYS A 126 3.92 -8.44 12.86
N ALA A 127 3.47 -7.40 13.56
CA ALA A 127 3.81 -6.03 13.23
C ALA A 127 5.33 -5.78 13.38
N LYS A 128 5.94 -6.30 14.44
CA LYS A 128 7.39 -6.26 14.65
C LYS A 128 8.16 -7.02 13.57
N PHE A 129 7.69 -8.20 13.19
CA PHE A 129 8.30 -8.95 12.09
C PHE A 129 8.33 -8.13 10.80
N PHE A 130 7.22 -7.49 10.41
CA PHE A 130 7.20 -6.65 9.21
C PHE A 130 8.12 -5.43 9.33
N GLU A 131 8.21 -4.82 10.50
CA GLU A 131 9.16 -3.74 10.75
C GLU A 131 10.61 -4.22 10.58
N GLU A 132 10.96 -5.38 11.15
CA GLU A 132 12.31 -5.98 11.08
C GLU A 132 12.75 -6.30 9.64
N VAL A 133 11.83 -6.71 8.77
CA VAL A 133 12.11 -6.97 7.36
C VAL A 133 12.01 -5.72 6.47
N GLY A 134 11.87 -4.53 7.07
CA GLY A 134 11.95 -3.24 6.36
C GLY A 134 10.64 -2.73 5.76
N VAL A 135 9.48 -3.30 6.15
CA VAL A 135 8.17 -2.77 5.78
C VAL A 135 7.95 -1.43 6.49
N SER A 136 7.61 -0.39 5.75
CA SER A 136 7.45 0.97 6.26
C SER A 136 6.09 1.22 6.94
N ARG A 137 5.05 0.44 6.57
CA ARG A 137 3.70 0.56 7.13
C ARG A 137 3.02 -0.80 7.24
N VAL A 138 2.32 -1.04 8.35
CA VAL A 138 1.51 -2.24 8.58
C VAL A 138 0.03 -1.86 8.60
N ILE A 139 -0.76 -2.42 7.67
CA ILE A 139 -2.21 -2.21 7.60
C ILE A 139 -2.88 -3.28 8.46
N LEU A 140 -3.45 -2.88 9.59
CA LEU A 140 -4.02 -3.79 10.57
C LEU A 140 -5.32 -4.45 10.09
N ALA A 141 -5.58 -5.65 10.61
CA ALA A 141 -6.85 -6.33 10.41
C ALA A 141 -8.01 -5.53 11.05
N ARG A 142 -9.19 -5.60 10.44
CA ARG A 142 -10.35 -4.77 10.82
C ARG A 142 -10.99 -5.15 12.14
N GLU A 143 -10.75 -6.38 12.59
CA GLU A 143 -11.37 -6.99 13.78
C GLU A 143 -10.66 -6.62 15.10
N LEU A 144 -9.59 -5.80 15.05
CA LEU A 144 -8.85 -5.43 16.24
C LEU A 144 -9.62 -4.39 17.08
N SER A 145 -9.57 -4.57 18.40
CA SER A 145 -10.04 -3.56 19.35
C SER A 145 -9.12 -2.35 19.37
N VAL A 146 -9.64 -1.20 19.80
CA VAL A 146 -8.87 0.04 19.96
C VAL A 146 -7.67 -0.16 20.90
N ASP A 147 -7.84 -0.93 21.97
CA ASP A 147 -6.76 -1.23 22.91
C ASP A 147 -5.61 -2.00 22.24
N LYS A 148 -5.95 -2.98 21.39
CA LYS A 148 -4.95 -3.76 20.66
C LYS A 148 -4.24 -2.91 19.59
N ILE A 149 -4.98 -2.03 18.91
CA ILE A 149 -4.40 -1.05 17.98
C ILE A 149 -3.43 -0.14 18.72
N SER A 150 -3.83 0.40 19.88
CA SER A 150 -2.99 1.25 20.72
C SER A 150 -1.72 0.56 21.17
N GLU A 151 -1.82 -0.71 21.62
CA GLU A 151 -0.67 -1.55 21.99
C GLU A 151 0.34 -1.65 20.83
N ILE A 152 -0.14 -1.98 19.62
CA ILE A 152 0.71 -2.10 18.45
C ILE A 152 1.35 -0.75 18.10
N CYS A 153 0.55 0.33 18.00
CA CYS A 153 1.04 1.66 17.65
C CYS A 153 2.12 2.19 18.61
N ASN A 154 2.07 1.80 19.88
CA ASN A 154 3.05 2.22 20.89
C ASN A 154 4.32 1.32 20.92
N SER A 155 4.30 0.20 20.22
CA SER A 155 5.33 -0.84 20.31
C SER A 155 6.14 -1.02 19.03
N VAL A 156 5.77 -0.36 17.92
CA VAL A 156 6.50 -0.36 16.66
C VAL A 156 6.86 1.06 16.25
N SER A 157 7.91 1.20 15.46
CA SER A 157 8.36 2.48 14.90
C SER A 157 7.84 2.69 13.48
N CYS A 158 7.50 1.60 12.76
CA CYS A 158 6.87 1.69 11.44
C CYS A 158 5.48 2.34 11.54
N GLU A 159 4.97 2.83 10.43
CA GLU A 159 3.63 3.40 10.37
C GLU A 159 2.56 2.31 10.55
N VAL A 160 1.47 2.67 11.22
CA VAL A 160 0.31 1.79 11.41
C VAL A 160 -0.91 2.41 10.74
N GLU A 161 -1.60 1.62 9.93
CA GLU A 161 -2.81 2.02 9.23
C GLU A 161 -4.00 1.20 9.70
N THR A 162 -5.15 1.85 9.89
CA THR A 162 -6.41 1.21 10.28
C THR A 162 -7.56 1.65 9.39
N PHE A 163 -8.50 0.75 9.13
CA PHE A 163 -9.75 1.11 8.46
C PHE A 163 -10.70 1.81 9.44
N ILE A 164 -11.20 2.96 9.04
CA ILE A 164 -12.22 3.73 9.79
C ILE A 164 -13.59 3.69 9.12
N HIS A 165 -13.67 3.27 7.85
CA HIS A 165 -14.89 3.13 7.07
C HIS A 165 -14.74 2.02 6.03
N GLY A 166 -15.81 1.29 5.73
CA GLY A 166 -15.86 0.26 4.69
C GLY A 166 -16.68 -0.96 5.11
N ALA A 167 -16.89 -1.88 4.16
CA ALA A 167 -17.50 -3.18 4.45
C ALA A 167 -16.51 -4.09 5.19
N LEU A 168 -17.03 -4.84 6.15
CA LEU A 168 -16.32 -5.90 6.87
C LEU A 168 -16.23 -7.18 6.00
#